data_89f627ca76e47b7d69e54187027f5767
#
_entry.id   89f627ca76e47b7d69e54187027f5767
#
_cell.length_a   1.000
_cell.length_b   1.000
_cell.length_c   1.000
_cell.angle_alpha   90.00
_cell.angle_beta   90.00
_cell.angle_gamma   90.00
#
_symmetry.space_group_name_H-M   'P 1'
#
loop_
_entity.id
_entity.type
_entity.pdbx_description
1 polymer ?
#
loop_
_entity_poly.entity_id
_entity_poly.type
_entity_poly.pdbx_seq_one_letter_code
_entity_poly.pdbx_strand_id
1 'polypeptide(L)'
;MKRTGAILLALLVAALPLLACAEEFTLSADALNAAQSISALRERYTSLLVLETDESDGAVETRWLWDGTDAEGRAVQAVSQSDGHVVMLVNGVFYDYDAATGDIVCCAWLPGAYEAFQADWEAQLQLFSEDMTFTAAENGTAAYQMTTTTKDDSLNETWVINASDYALQNYACGVHSADDTYGRYDLSVIYGAPSLVADDVLAELGGETFTLTLVSADGSETTQKLPKQGTIAFTDGAEQVLVFRDAAYTQPVSSLDPAEEDVSNGLTLYVSEE
;
A
#
# COMPACT_ATOMS: atom_id res chain seq x y z
N MET A 1 -49.65 -8.50 26.87
CA MET A 1 -48.29 -8.11 27.20
C MET A 1 -47.46 -9.19 27.94
N LYS A 2 -47.60 -10.49 27.65
CA LYS A 2 -46.84 -11.55 28.30
C LYS A 2 -45.96 -12.41 27.34
N ARG A 3 -45.95 -12.11 26.03
CA ARG A 3 -45.17 -12.89 25.04
C ARG A 3 -43.84 -12.24 24.62
N THR A 4 -43.66 -10.92 24.86
CA THR A 4 -42.42 -10.20 24.52
C THR A 4 -41.28 -10.45 25.51
N GLY A 5 -41.57 -10.76 26.76
CA GLY A 5 -40.56 -11.09 27.79
C GLY A 5 -39.87 -12.44 27.61
N ALA A 6 -40.57 -13.42 27.04
CA ALA A 6 -40.00 -14.74 26.81
C ALA A 6 -39.02 -14.82 25.63
N ILE A 7 -39.24 -13.97 24.61
CA ILE A 7 -38.34 -13.90 23.45
C ILE A 7 -37.03 -13.16 23.82
N LEU A 8 -37.10 -12.13 24.66
CA LEU A 8 -35.90 -11.42 25.14
C LEU A 8 -35.03 -12.30 26.04
N LEU A 9 -35.67 -13.13 26.89
CA LEU A 9 -34.94 -14.06 27.75
C LEU A 9 -34.32 -15.24 26.97
N ALA A 10 -34.97 -15.70 25.88
CA ALA A 10 -34.46 -16.74 25.02
C ALA A 10 -33.26 -16.23 24.18
N LEU A 11 -33.28 -14.98 23.74
CA LEU A 11 -32.14 -14.33 23.08
C LEU A 11 -30.95 -14.08 24.02
N LEU A 12 -31.22 -13.73 25.29
CA LEU A 12 -30.18 -13.56 26.30
C LEU A 12 -29.54 -14.89 26.70
N VAL A 13 -30.31 -15.97 26.77
CA VAL A 13 -29.82 -17.33 27.09
C VAL A 13 -29.09 -17.94 25.89
N ALA A 14 -29.47 -17.61 24.66
CA ALA A 14 -28.73 -18.02 23.45
C ALA A 14 -27.41 -17.28 23.24
N ALA A 15 -27.26 -16.07 23.79
CA ALA A 15 -26.01 -15.30 23.73
C ALA A 15 -24.98 -15.76 24.83
N LEU A 16 -25.43 -16.35 25.90
CA LEU A 16 -24.54 -16.83 26.99
C LEU A 16 -23.56 -17.96 26.56
N PRO A 17 -23.93 -18.94 25.71
CA PRO A 17 -22.96 -19.96 25.26
C PRO A 17 -21.96 -19.41 24.21
N LEU A 18 -22.26 -18.31 23.50
CA LEU A 18 -21.33 -17.70 22.58
C LEU A 18 -20.15 -17.01 23.29
N LEU A 19 -20.34 -16.56 24.52
CA LEU A 19 -19.28 -16.01 25.36
C LEU A 19 -18.40 -17.09 26.02
N ALA A 20 -18.86 -18.34 26.05
CA ALA A 20 -18.15 -19.45 26.69
C ALA A 20 -17.12 -20.15 25.79
N CYS A 21 -17.03 -19.76 24.50
CA CYS A 21 -16.14 -20.38 23.52
C CYS A 21 -15.03 -19.41 23.01
N ALA A 22 -14.83 -18.27 23.67
CA ALA A 22 -13.73 -17.37 23.35
C ALA A 22 -12.42 -17.92 23.95
N GLU A 23 -11.41 -18.11 23.10
CA GLU A 23 -10.08 -18.53 23.52
C GLU A 23 -9.15 -17.33 23.53
N GLU A 24 -8.37 -17.16 24.59
CA GLU A 24 -7.28 -16.19 24.62
C GLU A 24 -5.99 -16.84 24.13
N PHE A 25 -5.25 -16.16 23.28
CA PHE A 25 -3.94 -16.57 22.84
C PHE A 25 -3.01 -15.35 22.65
N THR A 26 -1.72 -15.56 22.89
CA THR A 26 -0.71 -14.51 22.77
C THR A 26 0.17 -14.79 21.56
N LEU A 27 0.43 -13.75 20.76
CA LEU A 27 1.36 -13.77 19.62
C LEU A 27 2.43 -12.71 19.81
N SER A 28 3.66 -13.05 19.45
CA SER A 28 4.75 -12.08 19.45
C SER A 28 4.59 -11.07 18.30
N ALA A 29 5.03 -9.85 18.53
CA ALA A 29 5.04 -8.81 17.50
C ALA A 29 5.79 -9.26 16.25
N ASP A 30 6.94 -9.93 16.40
CA ASP A 30 7.71 -10.47 15.28
C ASP A 30 6.90 -11.49 14.46
N ALA A 31 6.16 -12.39 15.12
CA ALA A 31 5.34 -13.38 14.43
C ALA A 31 4.17 -12.73 13.70
N LEU A 32 3.53 -11.71 14.29
CA LEU A 32 2.47 -10.95 13.67
C LEU A 32 2.97 -10.19 12.44
N ASN A 33 4.06 -9.43 12.57
CA ASN A 33 4.65 -8.67 11.46
C ASN A 33 5.15 -9.60 10.33
N ALA A 34 5.74 -10.75 10.66
CA ALA A 34 6.12 -11.73 9.66
C ALA A 34 4.90 -12.29 8.89
N ALA A 35 3.77 -12.51 9.58
CA ALA A 35 2.52 -12.92 8.95
C ALA A 35 1.90 -11.84 8.06
N GLN A 36 2.18 -10.57 8.31
CA GLN A 36 1.71 -9.42 7.52
C GLN A 36 2.68 -8.98 6.41
N SER A 37 3.87 -9.59 6.29
CA SER A 37 4.77 -9.22 5.20
C SER A 37 4.12 -9.47 3.83
N ILE A 38 4.34 -8.58 2.86
CA ILE A 38 3.77 -8.70 1.51
C ILE A 38 4.10 -10.07 0.91
N SER A 39 5.32 -10.57 1.13
CA SER A 39 5.72 -11.91 0.67
C SER A 39 4.86 -13.02 1.26
N ALA A 40 4.62 -13.01 2.58
CA ALA A 40 3.78 -14.01 3.25
C ALA A 40 2.31 -13.90 2.83
N LEU A 41 1.82 -12.68 2.57
CA LEU A 41 0.45 -12.46 2.11
C LEU A 41 0.26 -12.96 0.67
N ARG A 42 1.22 -12.71 -0.22
CA ARG A 42 1.20 -13.21 -1.62
C ARG A 42 1.24 -14.74 -1.71
N GLU A 43 1.87 -15.42 -0.76
CA GLU A 43 1.85 -16.89 -0.70
C GLU A 43 0.46 -17.45 -0.35
N ARG A 44 -0.35 -16.69 0.37
CA ARG A 44 -1.66 -17.12 0.89
C ARG A 44 -2.84 -16.60 0.06
N TYR A 45 -2.70 -15.42 -0.50
CA TYR A 45 -3.78 -14.71 -1.19
C TYR A 45 -3.35 -14.26 -2.58
N THR A 46 -4.25 -14.35 -3.56
CA THR A 46 -3.99 -13.93 -4.94
C THR A 46 -3.84 -12.42 -5.09
N SER A 47 -4.51 -11.67 -4.20
CA SER A 47 -4.42 -10.22 -4.12
C SER A 47 -4.84 -9.72 -2.75
N LEU A 48 -4.48 -8.51 -2.44
CA LEU A 48 -4.96 -7.77 -1.28
C LEU A 48 -5.30 -6.34 -1.68
N LEU A 49 -6.33 -5.79 -1.05
CA LEU A 49 -6.71 -4.40 -1.15
C LEU A 49 -6.71 -3.82 0.25
N VAL A 50 -5.94 -2.75 0.44
CA VAL A 50 -5.90 -1.98 1.67
C VAL A 50 -6.65 -0.68 1.43
N LEU A 51 -7.65 -0.43 2.25
CA LEU A 51 -8.33 0.87 2.33
C LEU A 51 -7.80 1.59 3.55
N GLU A 52 -7.15 2.71 3.34
CA GLU A 52 -6.74 3.64 4.38
C GLU A 52 -7.68 4.83 4.41
N THR A 53 -8.05 5.24 5.59
CA THR A 53 -8.81 6.48 5.84
C THR A 53 -8.13 7.22 6.96
N ASP A 54 -7.72 8.45 6.69
CA ASP A 54 -7.18 9.39 7.67
C ASP A 54 -8.15 10.54 7.85
N GLU A 55 -8.55 10.79 9.09
CA GLU A 55 -9.39 11.90 9.48
C GLU A 55 -8.64 12.77 10.49
N SER A 56 -8.35 13.99 10.11
CA SER A 56 -7.65 14.97 10.93
C SER A 56 -8.33 16.34 10.80
N ASP A 57 -8.69 16.96 11.93
CA ASP A 57 -9.30 18.29 12.01
C ASP A 57 -10.53 18.49 11.08
N GLY A 58 -11.30 17.40 10.88
CA GLY A 58 -12.50 17.38 10.03
C GLY A 58 -12.23 17.25 8.54
N ALA A 59 -10.99 17.11 8.11
CA ALA A 59 -10.62 16.65 6.78
C ALA A 59 -10.53 15.13 6.76
N VAL A 60 -11.07 14.50 5.71
CA VAL A 60 -11.02 13.03 5.51
C VAL A 60 -10.30 12.75 4.21
N GLU A 61 -9.20 12.03 4.31
CA GLU A 61 -8.47 11.53 3.16
C GLU A 61 -8.63 10.01 3.08
N THR A 62 -8.85 9.49 1.87
CA THR A 62 -8.99 8.06 1.63
C THR A 62 -8.07 7.64 0.51
N ARG A 63 -7.30 6.58 0.75
CA ARG A 63 -6.36 6.00 -0.19
C ARG A 63 -6.59 4.50 -0.30
N TRP A 64 -6.53 3.99 -1.53
CA TRP A 64 -6.66 2.57 -1.83
C TRP A 64 -5.33 2.04 -2.32
N LEU A 65 -4.86 0.96 -1.72
CA LEU A 65 -3.64 0.27 -2.13
C LEU A 65 -4.01 -1.16 -2.54
N TRP A 66 -3.65 -1.55 -3.74
CA TRP A 66 -3.88 -2.89 -4.24
C TRP A 66 -2.57 -3.58 -4.59
N ASP A 67 -2.42 -4.84 -4.16
CA ASP A 67 -1.28 -5.70 -4.49
C ASP A 67 -1.80 -7.04 -5.02
N GLY A 68 -1.31 -7.47 -6.17
CA GLY A 68 -1.73 -8.72 -6.78
C GLY A 68 -1.02 -9.01 -8.09
N THR A 69 -1.68 -9.81 -8.93
CA THR A 69 -1.22 -10.12 -10.28
C THR A 69 -2.32 -9.80 -11.28
N ASP A 70 -1.93 -9.33 -12.46
CA ASP A 70 -2.85 -9.14 -13.58
C ASP A 70 -3.18 -10.45 -14.30
N ALA A 71 -3.95 -10.36 -15.39
CA ALA A 71 -4.37 -11.50 -16.19
C ALA A 71 -3.21 -12.23 -16.88
N GLU A 72 -2.08 -11.55 -17.13
CA GLU A 72 -0.85 -12.10 -17.69
C GLU A 72 0.09 -12.67 -16.62
N GLY A 73 -0.26 -12.56 -15.34
CA GLY A 73 0.54 -13.03 -14.20
C GLY A 73 1.67 -12.08 -13.82
N ARG A 74 1.64 -10.81 -14.28
CA ARG A 74 2.62 -9.80 -13.87
C ARG A 74 2.26 -9.27 -12.48
N ALA A 75 3.26 -9.05 -11.64
CA ALA A 75 3.06 -8.41 -10.34
C ALA A 75 2.62 -6.95 -10.54
N VAL A 76 1.56 -6.55 -9.84
CA VAL A 76 1.01 -5.20 -9.86
C VAL A 76 0.80 -4.71 -8.44
N GLN A 77 1.34 -3.53 -8.17
CA GLN A 77 1.01 -2.72 -6.99
C GLN A 77 0.39 -1.42 -7.49
N ALA A 78 -0.72 -1.01 -6.93
CA ALA A 78 -1.43 0.18 -7.36
C ALA A 78 -1.92 0.99 -6.15
N VAL A 79 -1.75 2.31 -6.22
CA VAL A 79 -2.22 3.25 -5.20
C VAL A 79 -3.13 4.27 -5.85
N SER A 80 -4.39 4.29 -5.46
CA SER A 80 -5.34 5.30 -5.89
C SER A 80 -5.22 6.55 -5.01
N GLN A 81 -5.07 7.69 -5.64
CA GLN A 81 -5.02 8.99 -4.97
C GLN A 81 -6.41 9.65 -4.93
N SER A 82 -6.61 10.59 -4.02
CA SER A 82 -7.88 11.32 -3.87
C SER A 82 -8.22 12.22 -5.06
N ASP A 83 -7.24 12.58 -5.87
CA ASP A 83 -7.39 13.41 -7.09
C ASP A 83 -7.80 12.61 -8.34
N GLY A 84 -7.92 11.27 -8.22
CA GLY A 84 -8.30 10.38 -9.31
C GLY A 84 -7.13 9.76 -10.07
N HIS A 85 -5.90 10.09 -9.69
CA HIS A 85 -4.70 9.41 -10.21
C HIS A 85 -4.50 8.05 -9.54
N VAL A 86 -3.98 7.10 -10.30
CA VAL A 86 -3.54 5.78 -9.81
C VAL A 86 -2.08 5.60 -10.17
N VAL A 87 -1.26 5.56 -9.15
CA VAL A 87 0.16 5.24 -9.29
C VAL A 87 0.30 3.73 -9.31
N MET A 88 0.97 3.17 -10.32
CA MET A 88 1.10 1.74 -10.51
C MET A 88 2.56 1.31 -10.66
N LEU A 89 2.91 0.20 -10.04
CA LEU A 89 4.13 -0.54 -10.31
C LEU A 89 3.76 -1.85 -10.97
N VAL A 90 3.97 -1.98 -12.27
CA VAL A 90 3.66 -3.18 -13.05
C VAL A 90 4.96 -3.87 -13.45
N ASN A 91 5.22 -5.03 -12.84
CA ASN A 91 6.44 -5.82 -13.05
C ASN A 91 7.74 -4.99 -12.91
N GLY A 92 7.77 -4.08 -11.93
CA GLY A 92 8.90 -3.21 -11.64
C GLY A 92 8.97 -1.92 -12.49
N VAL A 93 7.99 -1.66 -13.34
CA VAL A 93 7.87 -0.42 -14.11
C VAL A 93 6.80 0.47 -13.49
N PHE A 94 7.16 1.71 -13.24
CA PHE A 94 6.27 2.70 -12.62
C PHE A 94 5.45 3.43 -13.67
N TYR A 95 4.15 3.59 -13.40
CA TYR A 95 3.20 4.32 -14.24
C TYR A 95 2.33 5.21 -13.38
N ASP A 96 2.02 6.38 -13.90
CA ASP A 96 0.96 7.27 -13.43
C ASP A 96 -0.22 7.18 -14.40
N TYR A 97 -1.39 6.81 -13.91
CA TYR A 97 -2.63 6.66 -14.67
C TYR A 97 -3.67 7.65 -14.17
N ASP A 98 -4.09 8.56 -15.05
CA ASP A 98 -5.24 9.43 -14.80
C ASP A 98 -6.53 8.71 -15.20
N ALA A 99 -7.32 8.28 -14.22
CA ALA A 99 -8.57 7.57 -14.46
C ALA A 99 -9.66 8.46 -15.13
N ALA A 100 -9.53 9.79 -15.08
CA ALA A 100 -10.51 10.70 -15.68
C ALA A 100 -10.27 10.90 -17.18
N THR A 101 -9.02 10.95 -17.62
CA THR A 101 -8.64 11.15 -19.04
C THR A 101 -8.31 9.84 -19.74
N GLY A 102 -7.88 8.82 -19.01
CA GLY A 102 -7.33 7.58 -19.53
C GLY A 102 -5.86 7.69 -19.90
N ASP A 103 -5.20 8.80 -19.58
CA ASP A 103 -3.79 9.01 -19.90
C ASP A 103 -2.89 8.18 -18.99
N ILE A 104 -1.84 7.58 -19.57
CA ILE A 104 -0.85 6.78 -18.85
C ILE A 104 0.53 7.34 -19.16
N VAL A 105 1.30 7.65 -18.11
CA VAL A 105 2.68 8.12 -18.22
C VAL A 105 3.59 7.11 -17.52
N CYS A 106 4.61 6.62 -18.24
CA CYS A 106 5.67 5.84 -17.62
C CYS A 106 6.63 6.76 -16.88
N CYS A 107 6.99 6.43 -15.65
CA CYS A 107 7.95 7.19 -14.85
C CYS A 107 9.21 6.37 -14.60
N ALA A 108 10.37 6.96 -14.83
CA ALA A 108 11.63 6.35 -14.46
C ALA A 108 11.89 6.53 -12.97
N TRP A 109 12.29 5.46 -12.29
CA TRP A 109 12.74 5.52 -10.91
C TRP A 109 14.09 6.25 -10.82
N LEU A 110 14.19 7.14 -9.85
CA LEU A 110 15.48 7.67 -9.47
C LEU A 110 16.25 6.68 -8.60
N PRO A 111 17.58 6.83 -8.50
CA PRO A 111 18.38 6.03 -7.58
C PRO A 111 17.81 6.06 -6.15
N GLY A 112 17.54 4.89 -5.59
CA GLY A 112 16.96 4.72 -4.25
C GLY A 112 15.45 4.88 -4.13
N ALA A 113 14.75 5.46 -5.12
CA ALA A 113 13.30 5.71 -5.05
C ALA A 113 12.48 4.42 -5.07
N TYR A 114 12.92 3.41 -5.84
CA TYR A 114 12.24 2.12 -5.89
C TYR A 114 12.31 1.39 -4.54
N GLU A 115 13.49 1.36 -3.94
CA GLU A 115 13.74 0.74 -2.63
C GLU A 115 12.94 1.43 -1.53
N ALA A 116 12.87 2.76 -1.56
CA ALA A 116 12.06 3.54 -0.63
C ALA A 116 10.56 3.21 -0.78
N PHE A 117 10.04 3.18 -2.00
CA PHE A 117 8.65 2.79 -2.26
C PHE A 117 8.33 1.39 -1.75
N GLN A 118 9.21 0.40 -1.98
CA GLN A 118 9.00 -0.96 -1.49
C GLN A 118 9.03 -1.03 0.05
N ALA A 119 9.93 -0.28 0.67
CA ALA A 119 10.01 -0.20 2.13
C ALA A 119 8.73 0.43 2.74
N ASP A 120 8.23 1.50 2.17
CA ASP A 120 6.98 2.13 2.59
C ASP A 120 5.78 1.18 2.42
N TRP A 121 5.71 0.49 1.28
CA TRP A 121 4.66 -0.49 1.00
C TRP A 121 4.65 -1.63 2.02
N GLU A 122 5.82 -2.18 2.36
CA GLU A 122 5.94 -3.25 3.35
C GLU A 122 5.63 -2.76 4.77
N ALA A 123 6.03 -1.53 5.10
CA ALA A 123 5.83 -0.96 6.44
C ALA A 123 4.35 -0.71 6.77
N GLN A 124 3.49 -0.45 5.79
CA GLN A 124 2.08 -0.13 6.00
C GLN A 124 1.28 -1.23 6.70
N LEU A 125 1.70 -2.49 6.60
CA LEU A 125 1.02 -3.60 7.25
C LEU A 125 1.74 -4.10 8.52
N GLN A 126 2.88 -3.49 8.90
CA GLN A 126 3.66 -3.85 10.08
C GLN A 126 3.29 -2.95 11.28
N LEU A 127 2.10 -3.18 11.82
CA LEU A 127 1.51 -2.32 12.85
C LEU A 127 1.77 -2.79 14.28
N PHE A 128 2.39 -3.94 14.46
CA PHE A 128 2.57 -4.55 15.78
C PHE A 128 3.94 -4.20 16.35
N SER A 129 3.95 -3.48 17.48
CA SER A 129 5.18 -3.05 18.16
C SER A 129 5.52 -3.88 19.41
N GLU A 130 4.55 -4.64 19.93
CA GLU A 130 4.69 -5.45 21.14
C GLU A 130 3.88 -6.75 21.04
N ASP A 131 4.18 -7.70 21.94
CA ASP A 131 3.42 -8.95 22.04
C ASP A 131 1.99 -8.65 22.48
N MET A 132 1.02 -9.30 21.81
CA MET A 132 -0.39 -9.03 22.03
C MET A 132 -1.16 -10.28 22.44
N THR A 133 -2.11 -10.10 23.36
CA THR A 133 -3.07 -11.13 23.74
C THR A 133 -4.40 -10.88 23.04
N PHE A 134 -4.78 -11.78 22.17
CA PHE A 134 -6.02 -11.71 21.42
C PHE A 134 -7.09 -12.61 22.03
N THR A 135 -8.35 -12.24 21.82
CA THR A 135 -9.50 -13.08 22.12
C THR A 135 -10.10 -13.58 20.80
N ALA A 136 -10.05 -14.90 20.57
CA ALA A 136 -10.65 -15.51 19.40
C ALA A 136 -12.11 -15.91 19.69
N ALA A 137 -13.00 -15.58 18.74
CA ALA A 137 -14.39 -16.04 18.75
C ALA A 137 -14.59 -17.21 17.76
N GLU A 138 -15.72 -17.93 17.87
CA GLU A 138 -16.06 -19.04 16.97
C GLU A 138 -16.11 -18.66 15.48
N ASN A 139 -16.29 -17.37 15.15
CA ASN A 139 -16.30 -16.86 13.79
C ASN A 139 -14.90 -16.80 13.14
N GLY A 140 -13.85 -17.22 13.84
CA GLY A 140 -12.48 -17.22 13.33
C GLY A 140 -11.80 -15.86 13.31
N THR A 141 -12.38 -14.84 13.96
CA THR A 141 -11.72 -13.53 14.16
C THR A 141 -11.14 -13.42 15.57
N ALA A 142 -10.05 -12.66 15.69
CA ALA A 142 -9.46 -12.29 16.96
C ALA A 142 -9.38 -10.75 17.03
N ALA A 143 -9.63 -10.19 18.20
CA ALA A 143 -9.60 -8.75 18.40
C ALA A 143 -8.77 -8.41 19.64
N TYR A 144 -8.00 -7.32 19.51
CA TYR A 144 -7.24 -6.69 20.57
C TYR A 144 -7.55 -5.20 20.60
N GLN A 145 -7.75 -4.67 21.79
CA GLN A 145 -7.93 -3.25 22.02
C GLN A 145 -6.93 -2.76 23.04
N MET A 146 -6.29 -1.64 22.75
CA MET A 146 -5.39 -0.95 23.66
C MET A 146 -5.84 0.51 23.81
N THR A 147 -5.81 1.00 25.05
CA THR A 147 -5.98 2.43 25.33
C THR A 147 -4.79 2.89 26.13
N THR A 148 -4.03 3.82 25.57
CA THR A 148 -2.91 4.47 26.26
C THR A 148 -3.33 5.90 26.55
N THR A 149 -3.28 6.31 27.83
CA THR A 149 -3.59 7.67 28.25
C THR A 149 -2.36 8.30 28.87
N THR A 150 -1.90 9.39 28.32
CA THR A 150 -0.89 10.26 28.91
C THR A 150 -1.58 11.42 29.62
N LYS A 151 -0.80 12.36 30.18
CA LYS A 151 -1.35 13.54 30.84
C LYS A 151 -2.12 14.43 29.85
N ASP A 152 -1.68 14.46 28.60
CA ASP A 152 -2.13 15.43 27.60
C ASP A 152 -2.89 14.75 26.44
N ASP A 153 -2.70 13.41 26.22
CA ASP A 153 -3.29 12.71 25.08
C ASP A 153 -3.88 11.36 25.48
N SER A 154 -4.84 10.89 24.69
CA SER A 154 -5.32 9.51 24.71
C SER A 154 -5.21 8.88 23.33
N LEU A 155 -4.67 7.66 23.28
CA LEU A 155 -4.56 6.84 22.08
C LEU A 155 -5.41 5.60 22.27
N ASN A 156 -6.33 5.35 21.35
CA ASN A 156 -7.16 4.15 21.33
C ASN A 156 -6.86 3.37 20.06
N GLU A 157 -6.42 2.13 20.21
CA GLU A 157 -6.08 1.28 19.08
C GLU A 157 -6.87 -0.02 19.13
N THR A 158 -7.24 -0.51 17.96
CA THR A 158 -7.95 -1.76 17.79
C THR A 158 -7.37 -2.52 16.62
N TRP A 159 -7.02 -3.79 16.83
CA TRP A 159 -6.60 -4.72 15.79
C TRP A 159 -7.61 -5.84 15.66
N VAL A 160 -7.95 -6.21 14.43
CA VAL A 160 -8.77 -7.38 14.11
C VAL A 160 -8.00 -8.24 13.13
N ILE A 161 -7.72 -9.47 13.52
CA ILE A 161 -6.98 -10.44 12.69
C ILE A 161 -7.83 -11.69 12.41
N ASN A 162 -7.48 -12.43 11.38
CA ASN A 162 -7.98 -13.79 11.18
C ASN A 162 -7.23 -14.73 12.13
N ALA A 163 -7.95 -15.43 13.00
CA ALA A 163 -7.35 -16.28 14.02
C ALA A 163 -6.64 -17.54 13.46
N SER A 164 -6.91 -17.92 12.20
CA SER A 164 -6.32 -19.12 11.58
C SER A 164 -4.95 -18.90 10.95
N ASP A 165 -4.69 -17.70 10.40
CA ASP A 165 -3.46 -17.38 9.67
C ASP A 165 -2.85 -16.03 10.08
N TYR A 166 -3.47 -15.38 11.05
CA TYR A 166 -3.06 -14.09 11.64
C TYR A 166 -3.07 -12.91 10.66
N ALA A 167 -3.75 -13.05 9.52
CA ALA A 167 -3.88 -11.98 8.56
C ALA A 167 -4.69 -10.82 9.13
N LEU A 168 -4.15 -9.60 9.05
CA LEU A 168 -4.81 -8.39 9.50
C LEU A 168 -6.05 -8.13 8.63
N GLN A 169 -7.18 -7.87 9.25
CA GLN A 169 -8.43 -7.51 8.59
C GLN A 169 -8.78 -6.04 8.79
N ASN A 170 -8.50 -5.52 9.98
CA ASN A 170 -8.77 -4.12 10.30
C ASN A 170 -7.80 -3.64 11.38
N TYR A 171 -7.37 -2.41 11.25
CA TYR A 171 -6.71 -1.62 12.29
C TYR A 171 -7.42 -0.27 12.38
N ALA A 172 -7.69 0.18 13.58
CA ALA A 172 -8.23 1.50 13.84
C ALA A 172 -7.46 2.15 14.97
N CYS A 173 -7.11 3.41 14.79
CA CYS A 173 -6.41 4.23 15.77
C CYS A 173 -7.12 5.57 15.90
N GLY A 174 -7.50 5.95 17.11
CA GLY A 174 -8.05 7.25 17.43
C GLY A 174 -7.16 7.99 18.41
N VAL A 175 -6.82 9.22 18.10
CA VAL A 175 -6.02 10.11 18.96
C VAL A 175 -6.91 11.27 19.40
N HIS A 176 -6.90 11.58 20.69
CA HIS A 176 -7.54 12.76 21.25
C HIS A 176 -6.51 13.51 22.11
N SER A 177 -6.20 14.73 21.72
CA SER A 177 -5.23 15.58 22.40
C SER A 177 -5.89 16.51 23.43
N ALA A 178 -5.11 17.01 24.39
CA ALA A 178 -5.60 17.90 25.45
C ALA A 178 -6.12 19.25 24.95
N ASP A 179 -5.77 19.66 23.74
CA ASP A 179 -6.26 20.87 23.07
C ASP A 179 -7.52 20.64 22.21
N ASP A 180 -8.23 19.51 22.42
CA ASP A 180 -9.41 19.07 21.68
C ASP A 180 -9.17 18.76 20.18
N THR A 181 -7.94 18.57 19.74
CA THR A 181 -7.68 18.02 18.41
C THR A 181 -8.02 16.54 18.39
N TYR A 182 -8.68 16.11 17.31
CA TYR A 182 -9.07 14.73 17.08
C TYR A 182 -8.47 14.24 15.77
N GLY A 183 -7.86 13.07 15.82
CA GLY A 183 -7.40 12.36 14.67
C GLY A 183 -7.87 10.90 14.70
N ARG A 184 -8.24 10.36 13.55
CA ARG A 184 -8.60 8.96 13.40
C ARG A 184 -7.95 8.39 12.14
N TYR A 185 -7.33 7.24 12.29
CA TYR A 185 -6.79 6.44 11.20
C TYR A 185 -7.45 5.07 11.21
N ASP A 186 -8.00 4.66 10.07
CA ASP A 186 -8.58 3.35 9.86
C ASP A 186 -7.91 2.67 8.67
N LEU A 187 -7.56 1.39 8.83
CA LEU A 187 -7.02 0.53 7.80
C LEU A 187 -7.85 -0.73 7.72
N SER A 188 -8.37 -1.05 6.54
CA SER A 188 -9.11 -2.27 6.28
C SER A 188 -8.45 -3.06 5.17
N VAL A 189 -8.23 -4.36 5.37
CA VAL A 189 -7.60 -5.25 4.40
C VAL A 189 -8.63 -6.23 3.86
N ILE A 190 -8.77 -6.28 2.54
CA ILE A 190 -9.66 -7.17 1.81
C ILE A 190 -8.80 -8.09 0.94
N TYR A 191 -8.84 -9.38 1.21
CA TYR A 191 -8.08 -10.39 0.48
C TYR A 191 -8.89 -10.93 -0.70
N GLY A 192 -8.21 -11.19 -1.83
CA GLY A 192 -8.85 -11.65 -3.05
C GLY A 192 -9.65 -10.57 -3.80
N ALA A 193 -9.38 -9.29 -3.50
CA ALA A 193 -10.06 -8.17 -4.15
C ALA A 193 -9.67 -8.06 -5.65
N PRO A 194 -10.60 -7.62 -6.52
CA PRO A 194 -10.28 -7.29 -7.90
C PRO A 194 -9.30 -6.11 -7.97
N SER A 195 -8.58 -6.00 -9.09
CA SER A 195 -7.66 -4.89 -9.33
C SER A 195 -8.38 -3.53 -9.27
N LEU A 196 -7.66 -2.51 -8.78
CA LEU A 196 -8.08 -1.10 -8.85
C LEU A 196 -8.09 -0.58 -10.30
N VAL A 197 -7.28 -1.19 -11.16
CA VAL A 197 -7.12 -0.81 -12.56
C VAL A 197 -7.74 -1.88 -13.43
N ALA A 198 -8.49 -1.46 -14.45
CA ALA A 198 -9.16 -2.39 -15.36
C ALA A 198 -8.15 -3.23 -16.15
N ASP A 199 -8.50 -4.49 -16.43
CA ASP A 199 -7.61 -5.43 -17.11
C ASP A 199 -7.19 -4.97 -18.52
N ASP A 200 -8.04 -4.24 -19.23
CA ASP A 200 -7.74 -3.68 -20.55
C ASP A 200 -6.66 -2.58 -20.47
N VAL A 201 -6.70 -1.74 -19.44
CA VAL A 201 -5.64 -0.75 -19.16
C VAL A 201 -4.33 -1.45 -18.84
N LEU A 202 -4.35 -2.45 -17.95
CA LEU A 202 -3.16 -3.22 -17.61
C LEU A 202 -2.58 -3.98 -18.82
N ALA A 203 -3.43 -4.47 -19.72
CA ALA A 203 -3.00 -5.18 -20.94
C ALA A 203 -2.26 -4.26 -21.92
N GLU A 204 -2.51 -2.95 -21.92
CA GLU A 204 -1.78 -1.98 -22.72
C GLU A 204 -0.35 -1.72 -22.18
N LEU A 205 -0.10 -2.00 -20.89
CA LEU A 205 1.18 -1.81 -20.22
C LEU A 205 2.10 -3.01 -20.47
N GLY A 206 2.50 -3.20 -21.67
CA GLY A 206 3.36 -4.31 -22.03
C GLY A 206 4.15 -3.99 -23.29
N GLY A 207 4.93 -4.95 -23.76
CA GLY A 207 5.64 -4.83 -25.00
C GLY A 207 7.16 -4.89 -24.84
N GLU A 208 7.86 -4.47 -25.89
CA GLU A 208 9.32 -4.46 -25.87
C GLU A 208 9.85 -3.41 -24.90
N THR A 209 10.89 -3.78 -24.18
CA THR A 209 11.58 -2.90 -23.23
C THR A 209 13.00 -2.60 -23.67
N PHE A 210 13.55 -1.52 -23.16
CA PHE A 210 14.97 -1.19 -23.22
C PHE A 210 15.54 -1.02 -21.81
N THR A 211 16.86 -0.97 -21.70
CA THR A 211 17.54 -0.72 -20.43
C THR A 211 17.88 0.75 -20.32
N LEU A 212 17.41 1.42 -19.26
CA LEU A 212 17.87 2.74 -18.85
C LEU A 212 18.83 2.58 -17.68
N THR A 213 19.99 3.24 -17.75
CA THR A 213 20.94 3.40 -16.67
C THR A 213 20.96 4.86 -16.23
N LEU A 214 20.69 5.13 -14.97
CA LEU A 214 20.84 6.44 -14.34
C LEU A 214 22.12 6.45 -13.53
N VAL A 215 22.96 7.44 -13.75
CA VAL A 215 24.25 7.62 -13.05
C VAL A 215 24.15 8.84 -12.15
N SER A 216 24.27 8.65 -10.85
CA SER A 216 24.27 9.74 -9.85
C SER A 216 25.61 10.49 -9.82
N ALA A 217 25.63 11.66 -9.18
CA ALA A 217 26.83 12.50 -9.07
C ALA A 217 27.99 11.80 -8.33
N ASP A 218 27.72 10.89 -7.42
CA ASP A 218 28.69 10.06 -6.70
C ASP A 218 29.23 8.88 -7.54
N GLY A 219 28.71 8.68 -8.75
CA GLY A 219 29.05 7.59 -9.65
C GLY A 219 28.30 6.29 -9.40
N SER A 220 27.32 6.27 -8.50
CA SER A 220 26.42 5.12 -8.35
C SER A 220 25.51 4.98 -9.58
N GLU A 221 25.17 3.73 -9.91
CA GLU A 221 24.35 3.43 -11.09
C GLU A 221 23.09 2.69 -10.68
N THR A 222 21.93 3.13 -11.21
CA THR A 222 20.66 2.42 -11.12
C THR A 222 20.22 2.01 -12.51
N THR A 223 19.90 0.73 -12.68
CA THR A 223 19.48 0.17 -13.96
C THR A 223 18.06 -0.33 -13.89
N GLN A 224 17.22 0.06 -14.84
CA GLN A 224 15.83 -0.33 -14.93
C GLN A 224 15.42 -0.66 -16.36
N LYS A 225 14.37 -1.49 -16.50
CA LYS A 225 13.75 -1.79 -17.80
C LYS A 225 12.51 -0.93 -17.96
N LEU A 226 12.44 -0.20 -19.08
CA LEU A 226 11.34 0.70 -19.42
C LEU A 226 10.75 0.32 -20.78
N PRO A 227 9.49 0.64 -21.06
CA PRO A 227 8.85 0.34 -22.33
C PRO A 227 9.51 1.17 -23.46
N LYS A 228 9.55 0.59 -24.67
CA LYS A 228 10.02 1.28 -25.88
C LYS A 228 8.97 2.20 -26.50
N GLN A 229 7.78 2.28 -25.92
CA GLN A 229 6.68 3.10 -26.42
C GLN A 229 6.17 4.03 -25.32
N GLY A 230 5.65 5.18 -25.73
CA GLY A 230 5.12 6.19 -24.82
C GLY A 230 6.21 7.13 -24.28
N THR A 231 5.74 8.15 -23.57
CA THR A 231 6.63 9.13 -22.93
C THR A 231 7.06 8.63 -21.56
N ILE A 232 8.35 8.78 -21.27
CA ILE A 232 8.93 8.49 -19.96
C ILE A 232 9.22 9.80 -19.26
N ALA A 233 8.63 10.00 -18.10
CA ALA A 233 8.89 11.14 -17.23
C ALA A 233 9.99 10.81 -16.20
N PHE A 234 10.67 11.83 -15.73
CA PHE A 234 11.66 11.74 -14.66
C PHE A 234 11.12 12.49 -13.45
N THR A 235 10.73 11.75 -12.42
CA THR A 235 10.15 12.31 -11.19
C THR A 235 10.51 11.43 -10.00
N ASP A 236 10.62 12.03 -8.83
CA ASP A 236 10.73 11.32 -7.55
C ASP A 236 9.37 11.17 -6.84
N GLY A 237 8.30 11.51 -7.53
CA GLY A 237 6.92 11.49 -7.05
C GLY A 237 6.38 12.84 -6.61
N ALA A 238 7.23 13.79 -6.21
CA ALA A 238 6.83 15.12 -5.74
C ALA A 238 7.53 16.26 -6.46
N GLU A 239 8.76 16.08 -6.90
CA GLU A 239 9.59 17.14 -7.50
C GLU A 239 10.16 16.69 -8.85
N GLN A 240 10.34 17.65 -9.75
CA GLN A 240 10.98 17.42 -11.04
C GLN A 240 12.49 17.29 -10.83
N VAL A 241 13.04 16.11 -11.11
CA VAL A 241 14.47 15.86 -10.97
C VAL A 241 15.22 16.28 -12.21
N LEU A 242 16.42 16.81 -12.00
CA LEU A 242 17.30 17.24 -13.09
C LEU A 242 18.07 16.03 -13.64
N VAL A 243 17.65 15.58 -14.83
CA VAL A 243 18.30 14.50 -15.58
C VAL A 243 18.98 15.07 -16.81
N PHE A 244 20.13 14.54 -17.20
CA PHE A 244 20.98 15.04 -18.27
C PHE A 244 21.46 13.93 -19.18
N ARG A 245 21.74 14.29 -20.45
CA ARG A 245 22.32 13.34 -21.45
C ARG A 245 23.83 13.16 -21.30
N ASP A 246 24.49 14.04 -20.59
CA ASP A 246 25.94 14.05 -20.46
C ASP A 246 26.40 14.18 -18.99
N ALA A 247 27.57 13.62 -18.71
CA ALA A 247 28.21 13.66 -17.38
C ALA A 247 28.68 15.11 -16.99
N ALA A 248 28.61 16.06 -17.87
CA ALA A 248 28.94 17.46 -17.60
C ALA A 248 27.69 18.27 -17.20
N TYR A 249 26.52 17.62 -17.15
CA TYR A 249 25.22 18.22 -16.79
C TYR A 249 24.85 19.45 -17.66
N THR A 250 25.16 19.40 -18.98
CA THR A 250 24.92 20.53 -19.89
C THR A 250 23.69 20.35 -20.76
N GLN A 251 23.15 19.14 -20.89
CA GLN A 251 22.01 18.79 -21.75
C GLN A 251 20.87 18.23 -20.94
N PRO A 252 20.00 19.07 -20.35
CA PRO A 252 18.88 18.60 -19.51
C PRO A 252 17.84 17.83 -20.33
N VAL A 253 17.21 16.85 -19.71
CA VAL A 253 16.13 16.02 -20.24
C VAL A 253 14.97 16.05 -19.26
N SER A 254 13.81 16.58 -19.66
CA SER A 254 12.60 16.61 -18.83
C SER A 254 11.72 15.38 -19.04
N SER A 255 11.78 14.79 -20.24
CA SER A 255 11.09 13.56 -20.61
C SER A 255 11.82 12.89 -21.76
N LEU A 256 11.56 11.61 -21.96
CA LEU A 256 12.17 10.80 -23.02
C LEU A 256 11.06 10.16 -23.85
N ASP A 257 11.15 10.28 -25.18
CA ASP A 257 10.39 9.44 -26.10
C ASP A 257 11.32 8.36 -26.66
N PRO A 258 11.20 7.09 -26.25
CA PRO A 258 12.08 6.03 -26.73
C PRO A 258 11.99 5.77 -28.24
N ALA A 259 10.91 6.20 -28.90
CA ALA A 259 10.77 6.07 -30.36
C ALA A 259 11.65 7.05 -31.13
N GLU A 260 12.06 8.14 -30.49
CA GLU A 260 12.96 9.15 -31.06
C GLU A 260 14.44 8.92 -30.71
N GLU A 261 14.74 7.90 -29.87
CA GLU A 261 16.07 7.60 -29.34
C GLU A 261 16.65 6.30 -29.88
N ASP A 262 17.97 6.21 -29.99
CA ASP A 262 18.63 4.91 -30.21
C ASP A 262 18.78 4.16 -28.88
N VAL A 263 17.74 3.41 -28.53
CA VAL A 263 17.70 2.57 -27.31
C VAL A 263 18.12 1.11 -27.56
N SER A 264 18.66 0.79 -28.72
CA SER A 264 19.02 -0.58 -29.13
C SER A 264 20.06 -1.24 -28.21
N ASN A 265 20.99 -0.45 -27.65
CA ASN A 265 22.02 -0.89 -26.73
C ASN A 265 21.77 -0.41 -25.27
N GLY A 266 20.57 0.05 -24.97
CA GLY A 266 20.27 0.78 -23.74
C GLY A 266 20.61 2.27 -23.84
N LEU A 267 20.19 3.02 -22.81
CA LEU A 267 20.43 4.45 -22.70
C LEU A 267 21.02 4.76 -21.34
N THR A 268 22.03 5.64 -21.30
CA THR A 268 22.61 6.14 -20.06
C THR A 268 22.31 7.62 -19.92
N LEU A 269 21.73 8.01 -18.76
CA LEU A 269 21.50 9.41 -18.40
C LEU A 269 22.11 9.68 -17.02
N TYR A 270 22.28 10.95 -16.70
CA TYR A 270 22.97 11.41 -15.49
C TYR A 270 22.02 12.21 -14.62
N VAL A 271 22.03 11.96 -13.32
CA VAL A 271 21.18 12.65 -12.33
C VAL A 271 22.04 13.61 -11.54
N SER A 272 21.66 14.89 -11.53
CA SER A 272 22.30 15.91 -10.70
C SER A 272 21.65 15.90 -9.32
N GLU A 273 22.46 15.90 -8.28
CA GLU A 273 22.04 16.33 -6.95
C GLU A 273 22.04 17.87 -6.95
N GLU A 274 20.95 18.50 -6.50
CA GLU A 274 20.95 19.94 -6.26
C GLU A 274 21.83 20.33 -5.07
#